data_e9763fd3238328a99364e4a7a2693f5a
#
_entry.id   e9763fd3238328a99364e4a7a2693f5a
#
_cell.length_a   1.000
_cell.length_b   1.000
_cell.length_c   1.000
_cell.angle_alpha   90.00
_cell.angle_beta   90.00
_cell.angle_gamma   90.00
#
_symmetry.space_group_name_H-M   'P 1'
#
loop_
_entity.id
_entity.type
_entity.pdbx_description
1 polymer ?
#
loop_
_entity_poly.entity_id
_entity_poly.type
_entity_poly.pdbx_seq_one_letter_code
_entity_poly.pdbx_strand_id
1 'polypeptide(L)'
;VPALEGIVFKSVLFVFTSILLVFAQTSPPAGTVDVRTEDSALLPIPGAVLYNNVYGKGDITNYRQSVFHGKDDAGWEWDWPESGGPSLKNYPEVLLGRSPWSEVPGPAGAAGLRAGDQLPRRLSETRQTLDFDFSTVASGLWLESFDFWITRSDHPSTTDIVSNLTIWTMNHGVEPTYKGRRATLKIGGRTYEAIFETPAEQPDKPWKTLCLVDTEPRSKGSLELGPLVDALIAHGLAQPTDFLATVELGSEVAYGKGRTSLRVFRLR
;
A
#
# COMPACT_ATOMS: atom_id res chain seq x y z
N VAL A 1 -78.82 10.89 -4.56
CA VAL A 1 -77.56 10.43 -5.08
C VAL A 1 -76.75 11.65 -5.57
N PRO A 2 -75.67 12.12 -4.91
CA PRO A 2 -74.89 13.24 -5.39
C PRO A 2 -73.67 12.75 -6.21
N ALA A 3 -73.35 13.55 -7.20
CA ALA A 3 -72.27 13.33 -8.19
C ALA A 3 -70.87 13.45 -7.58
N LEU A 4 -69.98 12.59 -8.07
CA LEU A 4 -68.52 12.63 -7.80
C LEU A 4 -67.89 13.66 -8.73
N GLU A 5 -67.30 14.70 -8.15
CA GLU A 5 -66.45 15.66 -8.85
C GLU A 5 -65.02 15.04 -9.02
N GLY A 6 -64.53 15.07 -10.24
CA GLY A 6 -63.21 14.54 -10.59
C GLY A 6 -62.10 15.48 -10.16
N ILE A 7 -61.14 14.96 -9.43
CA ILE A 7 -59.87 15.63 -9.08
C ILE A 7 -58.87 15.36 -10.20
N VAL A 8 -58.50 16.42 -10.92
CA VAL A 8 -57.44 16.40 -11.93
C VAL A 8 -56.10 16.60 -11.25
N PHE A 9 -55.30 15.54 -11.19
CA PHE A 9 -53.88 15.65 -10.77
C PHE A 9 -53.06 16.22 -11.91
N LYS A 10 -52.54 17.44 -11.74
CA LYS A 10 -51.50 17.98 -12.60
C LYS A 10 -50.15 17.43 -12.16
N SER A 11 -49.61 16.52 -12.93
CA SER A 11 -48.22 16.02 -12.77
C SER A 11 -47.24 17.12 -13.16
N VAL A 12 -46.53 17.64 -12.17
CA VAL A 12 -45.38 18.54 -12.40
C VAL A 12 -44.13 17.67 -12.61
N LEU A 13 -43.65 17.64 -13.82
CA LEU A 13 -42.42 16.95 -14.21
C LEU A 13 -41.22 17.83 -13.80
N PHE A 14 -40.52 17.46 -12.72
CA PHE A 14 -39.23 18.07 -12.36
C PHE A 14 -38.14 17.41 -13.18
N VAL A 15 -37.60 18.14 -14.15
CA VAL A 15 -36.40 17.77 -14.88
C VAL A 15 -35.22 18.18 -14.01
N PHE A 16 -34.59 17.22 -13.34
CA PHE A 16 -33.30 17.42 -12.68
C PHE A 16 -32.20 17.40 -13.73
N THR A 17 -31.69 18.57 -14.10
CA THR A 17 -30.48 18.69 -14.91
C THR A 17 -29.29 18.50 -13.98
N SER A 18 -28.74 17.29 -13.95
CA SER A 18 -27.48 17.00 -13.25
C SER A 18 -26.34 17.69 -13.98
N ILE A 19 -25.85 18.79 -13.44
CA ILE A 19 -24.60 19.42 -13.90
C ILE A 19 -23.45 18.55 -13.39
N LEU A 20 -22.87 17.75 -14.28
CA LEU A 20 -21.64 17.03 -14.03
C LEU A 20 -20.49 18.06 -14.03
N LEU A 21 -20.08 18.55 -12.86
CA LEU A 21 -18.84 19.32 -12.72
C LEU A 21 -17.66 18.38 -12.92
N VAL A 22 -17.17 18.33 -14.15
CA VAL A 22 -15.87 17.70 -14.44
C VAL A 22 -14.79 18.66 -13.93
N PHE A 23 -14.25 18.40 -12.76
CA PHE A 23 -13.02 19.04 -12.31
C PHE A 23 -11.89 18.55 -13.20
N ALA A 24 -11.52 19.34 -14.19
CA ALA A 24 -10.26 19.15 -14.89
C ALA A 24 -9.13 19.36 -13.88
N GLN A 25 -8.48 18.26 -13.47
CA GLN A 25 -7.22 18.36 -12.74
C GLN A 25 -6.19 18.98 -13.68
N THR A 26 -5.91 20.25 -13.50
CA THR A 26 -4.81 20.93 -14.19
C THR A 26 -3.51 20.35 -13.63
N SER A 27 -2.72 19.71 -14.49
CA SER A 27 -1.36 19.33 -14.12
C SER A 27 -0.60 20.56 -13.60
N PRO A 28 0.16 20.44 -12.50
CA PRO A 28 0.95 21.57 -12.00
C PRO A 28 1.90 22.10 -13.09
N PRO A 29 2.24 23.39 -13.05
CA PRO A 29 3.20 23.97 -13.99
C PRO A 29 4.53 23.20 -13.95
N ALA A 30 5.18 23.06 -15.12
CA ALA A 30 6.46 22.36 -15.22
C ALA A 30 7.49 22.98 -14.25
N GLY A 31 7.97 22.16 -13.29
CA GLY A 31 8.96 22.57 -12.29
C GLY A 31 8.44 22.71 -10.85
N THR A 32 7.12 22.58 -10.62
CA THR A 32 6.57 22.54 -9.25
C THR A 32 6.60 21.11 -8.70
N VAL A 33 6.97 21.00 -7.42
CA VAL A 33 6.84 19.74 -6.66
C VAL A 33 5.46 19.74 -6.02
N ASP A 34 4.66 18.70 -6.27
CA ASP A 34 3.43 18.46 -5.53
C ASP A 34 3.78 17.75 -4.22
N VAL A 35 3.31 18.25 -3.09
CA VAL A 35 3.58 17.72 -1.75
C VAL A 35 2.27 17.55 -1.00
N ARG A 36 2.10 16.40 -0.35
CA ARG A 36 0.98 16.12 0.56
C ARG A 36 1.52 15.83 1.95
N THR A 37 1.01 16.56 2.93
CA THR A 37 1.44 16.51 4.33
C THR A 37 0.37 15.98 5.27
N GLU A 38 -0.88 15.95 4.83
CA GLU A 38 -2.00 15.46 5.63
C GLU A 38 -1.88 13.95 5.82
N ASP A 39 -2.22 13.49 7.01
CA ASP A 39 -2.31 12.06 7.31
C ASP A 39 -3.28 11.39 6.33
N SER A 40 -2.90 10.22 5.84
CA SER A 40 -3.66 9.45 4.85
C SER A 40 -3.85 10.15 3.49
N ALA A 41 -3.08 11.20 3.19
CA ALA A 41 -3.13 11.86 1.89
C ALA A 41 -2.60 10.96 0.77
N LEU A 42 -3.25 11.06 -0.38
CA LEU A 42 -2.89 10.35 -1.60
C LEU A 42 -2.32 11.32 -2.63
N LEU A 43 -1.23 10.91 -3.28
CA LEU A 43 -0.62 11.65 -4.37
C LEU A 43 -0.43 10.71 -5.57
N PRO A 44 -1.30 10.79 -6.59
CA PRO A 44 -1.14 10.01 -7.81
C PRO A 44 0.15 10.36 -8.55
N ILE A 45 0.87 9.34 -8.99
CA ILE A 45 2.05 9.44 -9.86
C ILE A 45 1.88 8.53 -11.07
N PRO A 46 2.68 8.66 -12.13
CA PRO A 46 2.57 7.77 -13.29
C PRO A 46 2.72 6.29 -12.92
N GLY A 47 1.63 5.53 -13.05
CA GLY A 47 1.61 4.08 -12.81
C GLY A 47 1.43 3.64 -11.36
N ALA A 48 1.36 4.55 -10.38
CA ALA A 48 1.26 4.21 -8.96
C ALA A 48 0.58 5.33 -8.15
N VAL A 49 0.46 5.12 -6.84
CA VAL A 49 0.00 6.16 -5.90
C VAL A 49 0.98 6.23 -4.74
N LEU A 50 1.39 7.43 -4.36
CA LEU A 50 2.06 7.67 -3.09
C LEU A 50 1.01 7.89 -2.00
N TYR A 51 1.22 7.28 -0.84
CA TYR A 51 0.31 7.34 0.28
C TYR A 51 1.04 7.78 1.56
N ASN A 52 0.57 8.90 2.14
CA ASN A 52 1.12 9.44 3.39
C ASN A 52 0.52 8.70 4.60
N ASN A 53 0.81 7.41 4.72
CA ASN A 53 0.21 6.51 5.69
C ASN A 53 0.74 6.77 7.12
N VAL A 54 -0.15 7.21 8.00
CA VAL A 54 0.13 7.42 9.44
C VAL A 54 -0.92 6.65 10.25
N TYR A 55 -0.54 5.53 10.84
CA TYR A 55 -1.49 4.62 11.51
C TYR A 55 -1.31 4.54 13.04
N GLY A 56 -0.11 4.77 13.55
CA GLY A 56 0.26 4.48 14.95
C GLY A 56 0.75 5.69 15.73
N LYS A 57 0.37 6.93 15.35
CA LYS A 57 0.87 8.15 15.98
C LYS A 57 0.42 8.35 17.44
N GLY A 58 -0.71 7.76 17.86
CA GLY A 58 -1.28 8.01 19.17
C GLY A 58 -1.44 9.52 19.43
N ASP A 59 -0.93 9.98 20.57
CA ASP A 59 -0.97 11.40 20.99
C ASP A 59 0.20 12.24 20.45
N ILE A 60 1.05 11.70 19.58
CA ILE A 60 2.19 12.44 19.03
C ILE A 60 1.68 13.47 18.02
N THR A 61 2.00 14.74 18.25
CA THR A 61 1.59 15.87 17.40
C THR A 61 2.77 16.62 16.78
N ASN A 62 3.98 16.44 17.32
CA ASN A 62 5.20 17.12 16.90
C ASN A 62 6.02 16.29 15.91
N TYR A 63 5.38 15.68 14.93
CA TYR A 63 6.01 14.99 13.82
C TYR A 63 5.78 15.71 12.49
N ARG A 64 6.56 15.34 11.49
CA ARG A 64 6.35 15.73 10.10
C ARG A 64 6.48 14.50 9.21
N GLN A 65 5.58 14.36 8.28
CA GLN A 65 5.63 13.35 7.24
C GLN A 65 4.96 13.89 5.99
N SER A 66 5.51 13.58 4.85
CA SER A 66 4.93 13.96 3.56
C SER A 66 5.30 12.97 2.47
N VAL A 67 4.45 12.94 1.44
CA VAL A 67 4.76 12.34 0.15
C VAL A 67 4.90 13.46 -0.88
N PHE A 68 5.78 13.28 -1.87
CA PHE A 68 6.08 14.30 -2.86
C PHE A 68 6.28 13.71 -4.25
N HIS A 69 5.94 14.51 -5.28
CA HIS A 69 6.17 14.20 -6.68
C HIS A 69 6.57 15.46 -7.44
N GLY A 70 7.77 15.48 -7.98
CA GLY A 70 8.30 16.51 -8.87
C GLY A 70 8.57 15.96 -10.27
N LYS A 71 9.23 16.74 -11.09
CA LYS A 71 9.57 16.37 -12.47
C LYS A 71 10.47 15.12 -12.54
N ASP A 72 11.48 15.06 -11.67
CA ASP A 72 12.56 14.08 -11.75
C ASP A 72 12.71 13.28 -10.42
N ASP A 73 11.83 13.51 -9.44
CA ASP A 73 11.91 12.91 -8.10
C ASP A 73 10.51 12.69 -7.53
N ALA A 74 10.30 11.52 -6.95
CA ALA A 74 9.10 11.15 -6.21
C ALA A 74 9.51 10.39 -4.96
N GLY A 75 8.66 10.37 -3.94
CA GLY A 75 8.96 9.63 -2.72
C GLY A 75 8.29 10.22 -1.49
N TRP A 76 8.95 10.06 -0.36
CA TRP A 76 8.46 10.51 0.93
C TRP A 76 9.58 10.96 1.86
N GLU A 77 9.20 11.74 2.88
CA GLU A 77 10.11 12.18 3.94
C GLU A 77 9.40 12.19 5.29
N TRP A 78 10.18 12.06 6.35
CA TRP A 78 9.68 12.02 7.72
C TRP A 78 10.63 12.67 8.72
N ASP A 79 10.03 13.13 9.84
CA ASP A 79 10.72 13.61 11.05
C ASP A 79 9.84 13.24 12.24
N TRP A 80 10.16 12.12 12.91
CA TRP A 80 9.40 11.57 14.02
C TRP A 80 10.21 11.65 15.32
N PRO A 81 9.63 12.13 16.43
CA PRO A 81 10.33 12.26 17.70
C PRO A 81 10.59 10.90 18.35
N GLU A 82 11.72 10.77 19.03
CA GLU A 82 12.10 9.57 19.80
C GLU A 82 11.17 9.33 20.99
N SER A 83 10.52 10.38 21.51
CA SER A 83 9.60 10.32 22.66
C SER A 83 8.42 9.35 22.46
N GLY A 84 8.11 8.98 21.25
CA GLY A 84 7.07 7.99 20.92
C GLY A 84 7.48 6.53 21.16
N GLY A 85 8.73 6.27 21.58
CA GLY A 85 9.24 4.91 21.79
C GLY A 85 9.51 4.12 20.49
N PRO A 86 9.89 2.84 20.60
CA PRO A 86 10.36 2.03 19.48
C PRO A 86 9.26 1.42 18.60
N SER A 87 7.98 1.65 18.92
CA SER A 87 6.87 1.14 18.10
C SER A 87 6.82 1.82 16.74
N LEU A 88 6.56 1.07 15.69
CA LEU A 88 6.33 1.60 14.35
C LEU A 88 5.03 2.41 14.33
N LYS A 89 5.02 3.56 13.65
CA LYS A 89 3.95 4.55 13.72
C LYS A 89 3.37 4.92 12.36
N ASN A 90 4.07 4.59 11.31
CA ASN A 90 3.72 5.03 9.97
C ASN A 90 4.30 4.10 8.92
N TYR A 91 3.83 4.27 7.71
CA TYR A 91 4.32 3.59 6.52
C TYR A 91 4.06 4.49 5.30
N PRO A 92 4.75 5.66 5.16
CA PRO A 92 4.67 6.42 3.92
C PRO A 92 5.23 5.56 2.79
N GLU A 93 4.47 5.46 1.70
CA GLU A 93 4.67 4.38 0.73
C GLU A 93 4.30 4.78 -0.70
N VAL A 94 4.77 3.97 -1.65
CA VAL A 94 4.21 3.85 -3.00
C VAL A 94 3.46 2.53 -3.12
N LEU A 95 2.29 2.54 -3.75
CA LEU A 95 1.46 1.36 -3.92
C LEU A 95 0.99 1.15 -5.36
N LEU A 96 0.86 -0.12 -5.75
CA LEU A 96 0.21 -0.62 -6.95
C LEU A 96 -0.97 -1.50 -6.55
N GLY A 97 -2.08 -1.44 -7.28
CA GLY A 97 -3.26 -2.24 -7.00
C GLY A 97 -4.28 -1.54 -6.09
N ARG A 98 -4.98 -2.32 -5.28
CA ARG A 98 -6.03 -1.85 -4.36
C ARG A 98 -5.69 -2.25 -2.93
N SER A 99 -5.46 -1.28 -2.07
CA SER A 99 -5.23 -1.53 -0.65
C SER A 99 -6.52 -2.00 0.04
N PRO A 100 -6.48 -3.03 0.90
CA PRO A 100 -7.63 -3.42 1.71
C PRO A 100 -7.89 -2.46 2.87
N TRP A 101 -6.94 -1.57 3.19
CA TRP A 101 -7.00 -0.66 4.34
C TRP A 101 -7.67 0.66 4.04
N SER A 102 -7.72 1.03 2.80
CA SER A 102 -8.16 2.35 2.44
C SER A 102 -9.31 2.29 1.44
N GLU A 103 -10.20 3.25 1.57
CA GLU A 103 -10.98 3.76 0.46
C GLU A 103 -10.08 4.41 -0.61
N VAL A 104 -8.77 4.04 -0.63
CA VAL A 104 -7.86 4.46 -1.69
C VAL A 104 -8.45 3.89 -2.96
N PRO A 105 -9.06 4.72 -3.81
CA PRO A 105 -9.45 4.25 -5.12
C PRO A 105 -8.16 3.74 -5.75
N GLY A 106 -8.12 2.45 -6.06
CA GLY A 106 -7.05 1.91 -6.88
C GLY A 106 -6.86 2.83 -8.09
N PRO A 107 -5.77 2.68 -8.83
CA PRO A 107 -5.39 3.58 -9.94
C PRO A 107 -6.52 3.98 -10.92
N ALA A 108 -7.68 3.32 -10.86
CA ALA A 108 -8.87 3.64 -11.64
C ALA A 108 -9.42 5.07 -11.44
N GLY A 109 -9.11 5.72 -10.31
CA GLY A 109 -9.53 7.11 -10.05
C GLY A 109 -8.47 8.16 -10.40
N ALA A 110 -7.22 7.77 -10.64
CA ALA A 110 -6.17 8.68 -11.06
C ALA A 110 -6.17 8.78 -12.58
N ALA A 111 -6.51 9.95 -13.12
CA ALA A 111 -6.55 10.18 -14.56
C ALA A 111 -5.21 9.79 -15.22
N GLY A 112 -5.26 8.83 -16.14
CA GLY A 112 -4.08 8.35 -16.89
C GLY A 112 -3.43 7.06 -16.37
N LEU A 113 -3.77 6.58 -15.20
CA LEU A 113 -3.40 5.24 -14.78
C LEU A 113 -4.36 4.27 -15.49
N ARG A 114 -3.82 3.41 -16.35
CA ARG A 114 -4.57 2.24 -16.81
C ARG A 114 -4.76 1.35 -15.59
N ALA A 115 -5.87 1.61 -14.92
CA ALA A 115 -6.27 0.81 -13.81
C ALA A 115 -6.27 -0.64 -14.23
N GLY A 116 -5.47 -1.43 -13.57
CA GLY A 116 -5.81 -2.80 -13.46
C GLY A 116 -5.39 -3.74 -14.54
N ASP A 117 -4.47 -3.41 -15.39
CA ASP A 117 -3.88 -4.48 -16.20
C ASP A 117 -3.11 -5.48 -15.32
N GLN A 118 -2.94 -5.18 -14.02
CA GLN A 118 -2.06 -5.98 -13.21
C GLN A 118 -2.60 -6.41 -11.84
N LEU A 119 -3.23 -5.54 -11.04
CA LEU A 119 -3.72 -5.87 -9.68
C LEU A 119 -5.08 -5.23 -9.37
N PRO A 120 -5.98 -5.91 -8.62
CA PRO A 120 -5.85 -7.26 -8.04
C PRO A 120 -5.81 -8.37 -9.08
N ARG A 121 -5.00 -9.43 -8.83
CA ARG A 121 -4.84 -10.58 -9.73
C ARG A 121 -4.87 -11.89 -8.95
N ARG A 122 -5.45 -12.94 -9.52
CA ARG A 122 -5.42 -14.28 -8.90
C ARG A 122 -3.99 -14.75 -8.72
N LEU A 123 -3.70 -15.38 -7.58
CA LEU A 123 -2.36 -15.89 -7.28
C LEU A 123 -1.91 -16.92 -8.31
N SER A 124 -2.82 -17.76 -8.82
CA SER A 124 -2.51 -18.72 -9.89
C SER A 124 -2.01 -18.07 -11.19
N GLU A 125 -2.34 -16.79 -11.42
CA GLU A 125 -1.99 -16.02 -12.61
C GLU A 125 -0.86 -15.00 -12.36
N THR A 126 -0.40 -14.87 -11.12
CA THR A 126 0.60 -13.87 -10.72
C THR A 126 2.00 -14.37 -11.06
N ARG A 127 2.58 -13.84 -12.14
CA ARG A 127 3.93 -14.20 -12.65
C ARG A 127 4.74 -12.97 -13.07
N GLN A 128 4.26 -11.78 -12.74
CA GLN A 128 4.92 -10.51 -13.05
C GLN A 128 6.23 -10.37 -12.29
N THR A 129 7.04 -9.44 -12.76
CA THR A 129 8.24 -8.97 -12.08
C THR A 129 8.04 -7.53 -11.63
N LEU A 130 8.29 -7.25 -10.36
CA LEU A 130 8.36 -5.91 -9.83
C LEU A 130 9.80 -5.40 -9.97
N ASP A 131 9.99 -4.36 -10.78
CA ASP A 131 11.27 -3.63 -10.82
C ASP A 131 11.20 -2.45 -9.84
N PHE A 132 12.27 -2.25 -9.08
CA PHE A 132 12.38 -1.16 -8.12
C PHE A 132 13.80 -0.54 -8.11
N ASP A 133 13.86 0.77 -7.88
CA ASP A 133 15.08 1.54 -7.62
C ASP A 133 14.69 2.72 -6.73
N PHE A 134 15.21 2.75 -5.50
CA PHE A 134 15.02 3.82 -4.55
C PHE A 134 16.32 4.13 -3.80
N SER A 135 16.35 5.25 -3.11
CA SER A 135 17.47 5.57 -2.22
C SER A 135 16.94 6.24 -0.97
N THR A 136 17.40 5.77 0.20
CA THR A 136 17.01 6.31 1.50
C THR A 136 18.22 6.90 2.19
N VAL A 137 18.06 8.13 2.69
CA VAL A 137 19.01 8.80 3.58
C VAL A 137 18.25 9.09 4.87
N ALA A 138 18.62 8.42 5.95
CA ALA A 138 17.88 8.50 7.20
C ALA A 138 18.74 8.27 8.43
N SER A 139 18.19 8.65 9.58
CA SER A 139 18.72 8.39 10.92
C SER A 139 17.59 7.95 11.85
N GLY A 140 17.94 7.32 12.98
CA GLY A 140 16.96 6.83 13.95
C GLY A 140 16.64 5.35 13.75
N LEU A 141 15.43 4.95 14.11
CA LEU A 141 14.95 3.57 14.09
C LEU A 141 13.89 3.41 13.01
N TRP A 142 14.24 2.71 11.92
CA TRP A 142 13.41 2.60 10.74
C TRP A 142 13.78 1.39 9.88
N LEU A 143 12.90 1.00 8.96
CA LEU A 143 13.17 0.00 7.93
C LEU A 143 12.45 0.36 6.62
N GLU A 144 12.94 -0.20 5.50
CA GLU A 144 12.23 -0.24 4.23
C GLU A 144 11.68 -1.63 4.01
N SER A 145 10.40 -1.71 3.71
CA SER A 145 9.74 -2.98 3.41
C SER A 145 8.90 -2.91 2.15
N PHE A 146 8.75 -4.09 1.54
CA PHE A 146 7.64 -4.34 0.62
C PHE A 146 6.52 -5.02 1.38
N ASP A 147 5.28 -4.61 1.14
CA ASP A 147 4.09 -5.29 1.62
C ASP A 147 3.21 -5.76 0.45
N PHE A 148 2.72 -6.98 0.59
CA PHE A 148 1.85 -7.65 -0.38
C PHE A 148 0.60 -8.11 0.35
N TRP A 149 -0.54 -7.52 0.03
CA TRP A 149 -1.80 -7.92 0.64
C TRP A 149 -2.51 -8.96 -0.21
N ILE A 150 -2.83 -10.08 0.40
CA ILE A 150 -3.54 -11.18 -0.21
C ILE A 150 -4.98 -11.18 0.31
N THR A 151 -5.95 -11.18 -0.61
CA THR A 151 -7.38 -11.10 -0.30
C THR A 151 -8.18 -12.21 -0.96
N ARG A 152 -9.39 -12.49 -0.43
CA ARG A 152 -10.30 -13.50 -1.01
C ARG A 152 -10.96 -13.02 -2.30
N SER A 153 -11.08 -11.73 -2.49
CA SER A 153 -11.76 -11.13 -3.65
C SER A 153 -10.90 -10.08 -4.36
N ASP A 154 -11.26 -9.75 -5.58
CA ASP A 154 -10.69 -8.65 -6.37
C ASP A 154 -11.26 -7.26 -5.98
N HIS A 155 -12.16 -7.24 -5.00
CA HIS A 155 -12.66 -6.04 -4.33
C HIS A 155 -12.21 -6.06 -2.86
N PRO A 156 -10.92 -5.76 -2.59
CA PRO A 156 -10.33 -5.94 -1.28
C PRO A 156 -10.99 -5.07 -0.20
N SER A 157 -11.14 -5.66 0.97
CA SER A 157 -11.53 -5.00 2.21
C SER A 157 -10.76 -5.60 3.38
N THR A 158 -10.76 -4.95 4.53
CA THR A 158 -10.07 -5.46 5.73
C THR A 158 -10.59 -6.82 6.19
N THR A 159 -11.85 -7.14 5.91
CA THR A 159 -12.47 -8.44 6.23
C THR A 159 -12.12 -9.55 5.24
N ASP A 160 -11.58 -9.18 4.07
CA ASP A 160 -11.18 -10.12 3.01
C ASP A 160 -9.71 -10.53 3.08
N ILE A 161 -8.93 -9.92 3.96
CA ILE A 161 -7.51 -10.24 4.07
C ILE A 161 -7.32 -11.70 4.49
N VAL A 162 -6.55 -12.43 3.67
CA VAL A 162 -6.13 -13.82 3.91
C VAL A 162 -4.76 -13.85 4.56
N SER A 163 -3.83 -13.10 3.97
CA SER A 163 -2.47 -12.99 4.47
C SER A 163 -1.78 -11.70 4.03
N ASN A 164 -0.73 -11.36 4.77
CA ASN A 164 0.25 -10.36 4.42
C ASN A 164 1.60 -11.06 4.20
N LEU A 165 2.27 -10.72 3.09
CA LEU A 165 3.69 -11.00 2.90
C LEU A 165 4.43 -9.68 3.03
N THR A 166 5.34 -9.57 4.00
CA THR A 166 6.25 -8.42 4.10
C THR A 166 7.68 -8.85 3.83
N ILE A 167 8.44 -8.02 3.10
CA ILE A 167 9.86 -8.25 2.82
C ILE A 167 10.65 -7.04 3.32
N TRP A 168 11.38 -7.21 4.41
CA TRP A 168 12.29 -6.19 4.93
C TRP A 168 13.56 -6.17 4.09
N THR A 169 13.71 -5.15 3.28
CA THR A 169 14.83 -5.03 2.34
C THR A 169 15.98 -4.17 2.86
N MET A 170 15.69 -3.24 3.76
CA MET A 170 16.69 -2.47 4.53
C MET A 170 16.18 -2.32 5.96
N ASN A 171 17.08 -2.42 6.94
CA ASN A 171 16.70 -2.29 8.35
C ASN A 171 17.78 -1.56 9.14
N HIS A 172 17.36 -0.56 9.90
CA HIS A 172 18.22 0.22 10.78
C HIS A 172 17.71 0.12 12.22
N GLY A 173 18.05 -1.01 12.86
CA GLY A 173 17.83 -1.25 14.28
C GLY A 173 16.42 -1.71 14.69
N VAL A 174 15.48 -1.89 13.76
CA VAL A 174 14.15 -2.41 14.08
C VAL A 174 14.24 -3.93 14.28
N GLU A 175 13.79 -4.40 15.43
CA GLU A 175 13.72 -5.84 15.71
C GLU A 175 12.36 -6.41 15.26
N PRO A 176 12.33 -7.56 14.57
CA PRO A 176 11.08 -8.21 14.23
C PRO A 176 10.29 -8.60 15.47
N THR A 177 9.13 -8.02 15.66
CA THR A 177 8.23 -8.32 16.79
C THR A 177 7.37 -9.57 16.58
N TYR A 178 7.48 -10.19 15.42
CA TYR A 178 6.77 -11.42 15.06
C TYR A 178 7.17 -12.60 15.95
N LYS A 179 6.18 -13.29 16.51
CA LYS A 179 6.37 -14.39 17.50
C LYS A 179 6.33 -15.79 16.89
N GLY A 180 6.00 -15.89 15.62
CA GLY A 180 5.76 -17.15 14.95
C GLY A 180 7.01 -17.98 14.65
N ARG A 181 6.81 -19.10 13.95
CA ARG A 181 7.86 -20.04 13.55
C ARG A 181 8.88 -19.38 12.63
N ARG A 182 10.16 -19.57 12.92
CA ARG A 182 11.28 -19.09 12.10
C ARG A 182 11.85 -20.20 11.20
N ALA A 183 12.32 -19.80 10.02
CA ALA A 183 13.01 -20.69 9.07
C ALA A 183 13.92 -19.85 8.14
N THR A 184 14.81 -20.52 7.44
CA THR A 184 15.53 -19.93 6.29
C THR A 184 14.83 -20.39 5.02
N LEU A 185 14.46 -19.47 4.15
CA LEU A 185 13.84 -19.75 2.85
C LEU A 185 14.74 -19.27 1.71
N LYS A 186 14.71 -20.02 0.61
CA LYS A 186 15.28 -19.60 -0.68
C LYS A 186 14.14 -19.38 -1.66
N ILE A 187 13.92 -18.15 -2.10
CA ILE A 187 12.85 -17.74 -3.01
C ILE A 187 13.44 -16.88 -4.12
N GLY A 188 13.17 -17.21 -5.39
CA GLY A 188 13.69 -16.45 -6.53
C GLY A 188 15.21 -16.31 -6.55
N GLY A 189 15.93 -17.34 -6.10
CA GLY A 189 17.41 -17.33 -6.00
C GLY A 189 17.99 -16.57 -4.81
N ARG A 190 17.17 -15.98 -3.93
CA ARG A 190 17.60 -15.23 -2.75
C ARG A 190 17.31 -15.99 -1.46
N THR A 191 18.11 -15.71 -0.44
CA THR A 191 17.96 -16.29 0.91
C THR A 191 17.35 -15.25 1.83
N TYR A 192 16.35 -15.68 2.61
CA TYR A 192 15.65 -14.86 3.58
C TYR A 192 15.61 -15.57 4.93
N GLU A 193 15.68 -14.81 6.01
CA GLU A 193 15.15 -15.24 7.30
C GLU A 193 13.64 -15.07 7.28
N ALA A 194 12.91 -16.16 7.43
CA ALA A 194 11.45 -16.17 7.34
C ALA A 194 10.81 -16.35 8.72
N ILE A 195 9.77 -15.57 8.99
CA ILE A 195 8.95 -15.67 10.19
C ILE A 195 7.50 -15.88 9.75
N PHE A 196 6.91 -16.99 10.19
CA PHE A 196 5.53 -17.34 9.88
C PHE A 196 4.67 -17.07 11.11
N GLU A 197 3.64 -16.29 10.96
CA GLU A 197 2.73 -15.93 12.03
C GLU A 197 1.28 -16.22 11.65
N THR A 198 0.52 -16.76 12.58
CA THR A 198 -0.89 -17.11 12.41
C THR A 198 -1.75 -16.27 13.37
N PRO A 199 -3.07 -16.22 13.19
CA PRO A 199 -3.97 -15.57 14.15
C PRO A 199 -3.88 -16.11 15.58
N ALA A 200 -3.37 -17.33 15.78
CA ALA A 200 -3.16 -17.87 17.11
C ALA A 200 -2.00 -17.18 17.86
N GLU A 201 -0.98 -16.74 17.13
CA GLU A 201 0.16 -15.98 17.68
C GLU A 201 -0.12 -14.47 17.75
N GLN A 202 -1.06 -13.96 16.91
CA GLN A 202 -1.49 -12.56 16.85
C GLN A 202 -3.02 -12.44 16.88
N PRO A 203 -3.66 -12.52 18.06
CA PRO A 203 -5.13 -12.52 18.16
C PRO A 203 -5.82 -11.26 17.59
N ASP A 204 -5.12 -10.14 17.54
CA ASP A 204 -5.56 -8.86 16.99
C ASP A 204 -5.48 -8.77 15.46
N LYS A 205 -4.85 -9.76 14.79
CA LYS A 205 -4.77 -9.85 13.34
C LYS A 205 -5.46 -11.14 12.85
N PRO A 206 -6.61 -11.03 12.17
CA PRO A 206 -7.34 -12.22 11.71
C PRO A 206 -6.74 -12.89 10.46
N TRP A 207 -5.61 -12.43 9.98
CA TRP A 207 -4.88 -12.96 8.82
C TRP A 207 -3.54 -13.59 9.21
N LYS A 208 -2.95 -14.35 8.29
CA LYS A 208 -1.62 -14.93 8.44
C LYS A 208 -0.56 -13.94 7.94
N THR A 209 0.66 -14.02 8.49
CA THR A 209 1.78 -13.20 8.03
C THR A 209 2.98 -14.07 7.67
N LEU A 210 3.64 -13.76 6.55
CA LEU A 210 4.98 -14.20 6.22
C LEU A 210 5.89 -12.97 6.19
N CYS A 211 6.75 -12.84 7.20
CA CYS A 211 7.80 -11.83 7.18
C CYS A 211 9.09 -12.45 6.64
N LEU A 212 9.64 -11.87 5.60
CA LEU A 212 10.93 -12.22 5.01
C LEU A 212 11.92 -11.10 5.29
N VAL A 213 12.98 -11.40 6.05
CA VAL A 213 14.09 -10.46 6.25
C VAL A 213 15.17 -10.79 5.24
N ASP A 214 15.46 -9.84 4.34
CA ASP A 214 16.49 -10.04 3.31
C ASP A 214 17.88 -10.10 3.96
N THR A 215 18.60 -11.18 3.74
CA THR A 215 19.96 -11.35 4.29
C THR A 215 20.99 -10.47 3.59
N GLU A 216 20.64 -9.92 2.43
CA GLU A 216 21.46 -8.99 1.64
C GLU A 216 20.63 -7.73 1.33
N PRO A 217 20.70 -6.68 2.16
CA PRO A 217 19.92 -5.45 1.98
C PRO A 217 20.09 -4.86 0.57
N ARG A 218 18.98 -4.37 0.00
CA ARG A 218 19.00 -3.80 -1.34
C ARG A 218 17.96 -2.70 -1.52
N SER A 219 18.33 -1.69 -2.27
CA SER A 219 17.46 -0.60 -2.69
C SER A 219 17.18 -0.58 -4.19
N LYS A 220 17.69 -1.57 -4.92
CA LYS A 220 17.53 -1.68 -6.38
C LYS A 220 17.49 -3.14 -6.82
N GLY A 221 16.66 -3.44 -7.82
CA GLY A 221 16.59 -4.78 -8.40
C GLY A 221 15.21 -5.12 -8.92
N SER A 222 14.95 -6.42 -8.90
CA SER A 222 13.67 -6.99 -9.31
C SER A 222 13.23 -8.06 -8.31
N LEU A 223 11.91 -8.16 -8.12
CA LEU A 223 11.23 -9.23 -7.39
C LEU A 223 10.34 -10.00 -8.37
N GLU A 224 10.62 -11.28 -8.55
CA GLU A 224 9.73 -12.18 -9.27
C GLU A 224 8.55 -12.57 -8.36
N LEU A 225 7.34 -12.17 -8.70
CA LEU A 225 6.17 -12.40 -7.86
C LEU A 225 5.74 -13.87 -7.85
N GLY A 226 5.99 -14.60 -8.94
CA GLY A 226 5.64 -16.02 -9.02
C GLY A 226 6.23 -16.84 -7.88
N PRO A 227 7.56 -16.88 -7.69
CA PRO A 227 8.19 -17.61 -6.57
C PRO A 227 7.72 -17.17 -5.19
N LEU A 228 7.40 -15.90 -4.98
CA LEU A 228 6.85 -15.39 -3.72
C LEU A 228 5.43 -15.94 -3.45
N VAL A 229 4.58 -15.90 -4.46
CA VAL A 229 3.22 -16.46 -4.42
C VAL A 229 3.27 -17.97 -4.20
N ASP A 230 4.13 -18.68 -4.92
CA ASP A 230 4.29 -20.14 -4.78
C ASP A 230 4.74 -20.50 -3.36
N ALA A 231 5.59 -19.69 -2.72
CA ALA A 231 5.97 -19.87 -1.31
C ALA A 231 4.78 -19.67 -0.35
N LEU A 232 3.94 -18.63 -0.56
CA LEU A 232 2.72 -18.43 0.23
C LEU A 232 1.78 -19.65 0.15
N ILE A 233 1.55 -20.17 -1.05
CA ILE A 233 0.69 -21.32 -1.28
C ILE A 233 1.29 -22.58 -0.66
N ALA A 234 2.58 -22.85 -0.91
CA ALA A 234 3.27 -24.03 -0.39
C ALA A 234 3.28 -24.11 1.15
N HIS A 235 3.29 -22.96 1.82
CA HIS A 235 3.23 -22.88 3.28
C HIS A 235 1.81 -22.74 3.84
N GLY A 236 0.78 -22.84 3.01
CA GLY A 236 -0.63 -22.81 3.45
C GLY A 236 -1.10 -21.43 3.93
N LEU A 237 -0.42 -20.37 3.51
CA LEU A 237 -0.75 -18.99 3.87
C LEU A 237 -1.80 -18.39 2.95
N ALA A 238 -1.93 -18.91 1.74
CA ALA A 238 -2.91 -18.50 0.75
C ALA A 238 -3.33 -19.67 -0.14
N GLN A 239 -4.38 -19.49 -0.94
CA GLN A 239 -4.85 -20.44 -1.94
C GLN A 239 -4.59 -19.89 -3.36
N PRO A 240 -4.44 -20.74 -4.39
CA PRO A 240 -4.28 -20.29 -5.78
C PRO A 240 -5.43 -19.41 -6.30
N THR A 241 -6.61 -19.51 -5.68
CA THR A 241 -7.83 -18.75 -6.01
C THR A 241 -7.89 -17.38 -5.35
N ASP A 242 -7.06 -17.11 -4.33
CA ASP A 242 -6.96 -15.82 -3.68
C ASP A 242 -6.30 -14.79 -4.62
N PHE A 243 -6.34 -13.52 -4.26
CA PHE A 243 -5.86 -12.42 -5.09
C PHE A 243 -4.69 -11.70 -4.42
N LEU A 244 -3.66 -11.39 -5.19
CA LEU A 244 -2.72 -10.33 -4.85
C LEU A 244 -3.43 -8.99 -5.08
N ALA A 245 -3.75 -8.30 -4.00
CA ALA A 245 -4.51 -7.06 -4.04
C ALA A 245 -3.62 -5.85 -4.26
N THR A 246 -2.50 -5.76 -3.52
CA THR A 246 -1.51 -4.68 -3.65
C THR A 246 -0.09 -5.20 -3.61
N VAL A 247 0.80 -4.37 -4.16
CA VAL A 247 2.23 -4.38 -3.93
C VAL A 247 2.61 -2.98 -3.46
N GLU A 248 3.20 -2.89 -2.29
CA GLU A 248 3.56 -1.65 -1.62
C GLU A 248 5.07 -1.63 -1.34
N LEU A 249 5.67 -0.44 -1.33
CA LEU A 249 7.04 -0.20 -0.84
C LEU A 249 7.01 1.06 -0.01
N GLY A 250 7.48 0.99 1.22
CA GLY A 250 7.50 2.13 2.13
C GLY A 250 8.52 2.03 3.24
N SER A 251 8.60 3.12 4.01
CA SER A 251 9.43 3.20 5.19
C SER A 251 8.58 3.01 6.45
N GLU A 252 8.83 1.95 7.21
CA GLU A 252 8.28 1.83 8.55
C GLU A 252 9.19 2.54 9.55
N VAL A 253 8.67 3.54 10.25
CA VAL A 253 9.48 4.40 11.12
C VAL A 253 8.98 4.35 12.56
N ALA A 254 9.87 4.07 13.49
CA ALA A 254 9.63 4.25 14.92
C ALA A 254 9.96 5.69 15.35
N TYR A 255 11.13 6.20 14.99
CA TYR A 255 11.55 7.58 15.19
C TYR A 255 12.75 7.93 14.31
N GLY A 256 13.04 9.23 14.20
CA GLY A 256 14.16 9.76 13.42
C GLY A 256 13.72 10.57 12.23
N LYS A 257 14.70 10.91 11.39
CA LYS A 257 14.49 11.71 10.18
C LYS A 257 14.95 10.97 8.97
N GLY A 258 14.21 11.09 7.87
CA GLY A 258 14.64 10.47 6.63
C GLY A 258 13.91 11.00 5.41
N ARG A 259 14.48 10.63 4.28
CA ARG A 259 13.90 10.84 2.96
C ARG A 259 14.21 9.65 2.08
N THR A 260 13.18 9.14 1.42
CA THR A 260 13.30 8.12 0.38
C THR A 260 12.91 8.74 -0.96
N SER A 261 13.82 8.64 -1.92
CA SER A 261 13.62 9.05 -3.31
C SER A 261 13.45 7.82 -4.17
N LEU A 262 12.34 7.77 -4.91
CA LEU A 262 11.90 6.67 -5.76
C LEU A 262 12.21 6.98 -7.22
N ARG A 263 12.93 6.09 -7.91
CA ARG A 263 13.26 6.20 -9.35
C ARG A 263 12.47 5.22 -10.19
N VAL A 264 12.28 4.01 -9.68
CA VAL A 264 11.54 2.95 -10.38
C VAL A 264 10.67 2.18 -9.39
N PHE A 265 9.39 2.02 -9.73
CA PHE A 265 8.47 1.12 -9.06
C PHE A 265 7.38 0.72 -10.05
N ARG A 266 7.54 -0.44 -10.67
CA ARG A 266 6.62 -0.88 -11.73
C ARG A 266 6.57 -2.40 -11.84
N LEU A 267 5.39 -2.90 -12.18
CA LEU A 267 5.20 -4.29 -12.62
C LEU A 267 5.42 -4.41 -14.14
N ARG A 268 5.99 -5.51 -14.59
CA ARG A 268 6.14 -5.87 -16.01
C ARG A 268 5.91 -7.37 -16.23
#